data_a6758dbe04efec014f1e7508aa9973c4
#
_entry.id   a6758dbe04efec014f1e7508aa9973c4
#
_cell.length_a   1.000
_cell.length_b   1.000
_cell.length_c   1.000
_cell.angle_alpha   90.00
_cell.angle_beta   90.00
_cell.angle_gamma   90.00
#
_symmetry.space_group_name_H-M   'P 1'
#
loop_
_entity.id
_entity.type
_entity.pdbx_description
1 polymer ?
#
loop_
_entity_poly.entity_id
_entity_poly.type
_entity_poly.pdbx_seq_one_letter_code
_entity_poly.pdbx_strand_id
1 'polypeptide(L)'
;MMERSVRVTLAEAASCWLDGKLRGEIHRDDISIVKPAAGYACCPDHSLKKDIMSMIPGSEDLGISFTESYAMIPDASICGFIFFHPSACYPEIRHISREQFEDYASRRGMDEGMAKMLLGHLL
;
A
#
# COMPACT_ATOMS: atom_id res chain seq x y z
N MET A 1 -23.52 4.87 -3.89
CA MET A 1 -22.54 5.04 -4.99
C MET A 1 -21.80 6.36 -4.98
N MET A 2 -22.47 7.50 -4.93
CA MET A 2 -21.81 8.83 -4.87
C MET A 2 -20.87 9.00 -3.65
N GLU A 3 -21.27 8.59 -2.49
CA GLU A 3 -20.50 8.73 -1.25
C GLU A 3 -19.16 7.96 -1.28
N ARG A 4 -19.15 6.73 -1.81
CA ARG A 4 -17.93 5.93 -1.96
C ARG A 4 -16.97 6.56 -2.98
N SER A 5 -17.50 7.09 -4.07
CA SER A 5 -16.71 7.79 -5.10
C SER A 5 -16.01 9.03 -4.52
N VAL A 6 -16.70 9.80 -3.69
CA VAL A 6 -16.14 10.98 -3.01
C VAL A 6 -15.02 10.59 -2.04
N ARG A 7 -15.18 9.51 -1.28
CA ARG A 7 -14.16 9.04 -0.32
C ARG A 7 -12.88 8.57 -1.03
N VAL A 8 -13.00 7.84 -2.12
CA VAL A 8 -11.84 7.44 -2.95
C VAL A 8 -11.15 8.67 -3.52
N THR A 9 -11.91 9.66 -4.01
CA THR A 9 -11.36 10.91 -4.52
C THR A 9 -10.61 11.70 -3.44
N LEU A 10 -11.08 11.68 -2.18
CA LEU A 10 -10.37 12.30 -1.05
C LEU A 10 -9.03 11.62 -0.77
N ALA A 11 -8.97 10.30 -0.81
CA ALA A 11 -7.71 9.57 -0.64
C ALA A 11 -6.70 9.89 -1.77
N GLU A 12 -7.16 9.95 -3.01
CA GLU A 12 -6.35 10.37 -4.15
C GLU A 12 -5.85 11.82 -4.02
N ALA A 13 -6.72 12.75 -3.60
CA ALA A 13 -6.36 14.13 -3.36
C ALA A 13 -5.31 14.27 -2.23
N ALA A 14 -5.44 13.50 -1.16
CA ALA A 14 -4.45 13.45 -0.08
C ALA A 14 -3.09 12.95 -0.58
N SER A 15 -3.07 11.94 -1.45
CA SER A 15 -1.84 11.45 -2.08
C SER A 15 -1.18 12.50 -2.97
N CYS A 16 -1.95 13.24 -3.76
CA CYS A 16 -1.45 14.33 -4.58
C CYS A 16 -0.90 15.50 -3.73
N TRP A 17 -1.59 15.84 -2.66
CA TRP A 17 -1.14 16.86 -1.72
C TRP A 17 0.20 16.47 -1.07
N LEU A 18 0.32 15.22 -0.63
CA LEU A 18 1.56 14.69 -0.06
C LEU A 18 2.72 14.78 -1.05
N ASP A 19 2.48 14.47 -2.33
CA ASP A 19 3.49 14.59 -3.39
C ASP A 19 4.02 16.01 -3.53
N GLY A 20 3.12 16.99 -3.53
CA GLY A 20 3.50 18.40 -3.55
C GLY A 20 4.33 18.82 -2.33
N LYS A 21 3.94 18.36 -1.15
CA LYS A 21 4.69 18.59 0.10
C LYS A 21 6.10 18.01 0.04
N LEU A 22 6.23 16.74 -0.34
CA LEU A 22 7.53 16.05 -0.41
C LEU A 22 8.47 16.71 -1.41
N ARG A 23 7.96 17.11 -2.58
CA ARG A 23 8.75 17.83 -3.59
C ARG A 23 9.16 19.22 -3.11
N GLY A 24 8.35 19.89 -2.33
CA GLY A 24 8.65 21.20 -1.73
C GLY A 24 9.71 21.14 -0.63
N GLU A 25 9.82 20.02 0.08
CA GLU A 25 10.80 19.83 1.16
C GLU A 25 12.12 19.23 0.66
N ILE A 26 12.08 18.42 -0.42
CA ILE A 26 13.26 17.79 -1.02
C ILE A 26 13.71 18.63 -2.21
N HIS A 27 14.62 19.55 -1.95
CA HIS A 27 15.23 20.42 -2.97
C HIS A 27 16.34 19.69 -3.78
N ARG A 28 16.00 18.53 -4.36
CA ARG A 28 16.92 17.72 -5.15
C ARG A 28 16.23 17.18 -6.39
N ASP A 29 16.59 17.70 -7.55
CA ASP A 29 16.04 17.31 -8.86
C ASP A 29 16.53 15.92 -9.32
N ASP A 30 17.60 15.40 -8.69
CA ASP A 30 18.20 14.10 -9.00
C ASP A 30 17.52 12.91 -8.25
N ILE A 31 16.53 13.18 -7.40
CA ILE A 31 15.85 12.14 -6.61
C ILE A 31 14.47 11.84 -7.19
N SER A 32 14.22 10.57 -7.47
CA SER A 32 12.88 10.04 -7.73
C SER A 32 12.18 9.75 -6.40
N ILE A 33 10.92 10.16 -6.31
CA ILE A 33 10.04 9.88 -5.17
C ILE A 33 8.95 8.94 -5.63
N VAL A 34 8.89 7.74 -5.05
CA VAL A 34 7.83 6.77 -5.32
C VAL A 34 7.06 6.46 -4.04
N LYS A 35 5.74 6.31 -4.17
CA LYS A 35 4.82 6.09 -3.05
C LYS A 35 3.99 4.81 -3.29
N PRO A 36 4.59 3.62 -3.22
CA PRO A 36 3.84 2.39 -3.40
C PRO A 36 2.90 2.17 -2.21
N ALA A 37 1.60 2.07 -2.52
CA ALA A 37 0.59 1.76 -1.53
C ALA A 37 0.26 0.26 -1.56
N ALA A 38 0.08 -0.33 -0.39
CA ALA A 38 -0.27 -1.74 -0.26
C ALA A 38 -1.65 -2.03 -0.88
N GLY A 39 -1.71 -3.04 -1.75
CA GLY A 39 -2.88 -3.43 -2.53
C GLY A 39 -2.90 -2.90 -3.97
N TYR A 40 -1.92 -2.11 -4.38
CA TYR A 40 -1.75 -1.68 -5.77
C TYR A 40 -0.78 -2.60 -6.53
N ALA A 41 -0.76 -2.51 -7.85
CA ALA A 41 0.04 -3.39 -8.71
C ALA A 41 1.55 -3.40 -8.37
N CYS A 42 2.08 -2.31 -7.83
CA CYS A 42 3.47 -2.22 -7.38
C CYS A 42 3.73 -2.84 -6.00
N CYS A 43 2.68 -3.10 -5.22
CA CYS A 43 2.76 -3.63 -3.86
C CYS A 43 1.46 -4.40 -3.54
N PRO A 44 1.23 -5.58 -4.16
CA PRO A 44 -0.10 -6.20 -4.22
C PRO A 44 -0.63 -6.75 -2.90
N ASP A 45 0.23 -7.00 -1.91
CA ASP A 45 -0.21 -7.54 -0.61
C ASP A 45 -0.88 -6.49 0.26
N HIS A 46 -2.20 -6.57 0.37
CA HIS A 46 -2.99 -5.71 1.24
C HIS A 46 -2.65 -5.84 2.74
N SER A 47 -2.14 -6.99 3.19
CA SER A 47 -1.83 -7.22 4.60
C SER A 47 -0.69 -6.34 5.13
N LEU A 48 0.15 -5.82 4.25
CA LEU A 48 1.24 -4.90 4.60
C LEU A 48 0.75 -3.61 5.27
N LYS A 49 -0.50 -3.21 5.04
CA LYS A 49 -1.10 -2.04 5.71
C LYS A 49 -1.06 -2.16 7.23
N LYS A 50 -1.31 -3.36 7.75
CA LYS A 50 -1.26 -3.63 9.19
C LYS A 50 0.17 -3.47 9.73
N ASP A 51 1.15 -3.99 9.00
CA ASP A 51 2.56 -3.86 9.39
C ASP A 51 3.01 -2.39 9.35
N ILE A 52 2.65 -1.66 8.29
CA ILE A 52 2.96 -0.22 8.17
C ILE A 52 2.35 0.55 9.34
N MET A 53 1.07 0.32 9.64
CA MET A 53 0.40 0.99 10.76
C MET A 53 1.08 0.69 12.10
N SER A 54 1.53 -0.55 12.32
CA SER A 54 2.23 -0.94 13.56
C SER A 54 3.59 -0.24 13.74
N MET A 55 4.20 0.23 12.67
CA MET A 55 5.47 0.99 12.69
C MET A 55 5.28 2.49 12.92
N ILE A 56 4.06 2.99 12.86
CA ILE A 56 3.75 4.42 13.04
C ILE A 56 3.32 4.66 14.49
N PRO A 57 4.12 5.37 15.30
CA PRO A 57 3.74 5.69 16.67
C PRO A 57 2.42 6.47 16.72
N GLY A 58 1.51 6.09 17.59
CA GLY A 58 0.20 6.73 17.74
C GLY A 58 -0.81 6.39 16.64
N SER A 59 -0.51 5.41 15.79
CA SER A 59 -1.44 5.00 14.73
C SER A 59 -2.75 4.44 15.26
N GLU A 60 -2.75 3.89 16.46
CA GLU A 60 -3.92 3.41 17.17
C GLU A 60 -4.96 4.50 17.49
N ASP A 61 -4.51 5.74 17.62
CA ASP A 61 -5.36 6.90 17.91
C ASP A 61 -6.01 7.51 16.65
N LEU A 62 -5.61 7.05 15.44
CA LEU A 62 -6.12 7.58 14.18
C LEU A 62 -7.55 7.12 13.82
N GLY A 63 -8.11 6.17 14.58
CA GLY A 63 -9.43 5.63 14.30
C GLY A 63 -9.52 4.82 12.99
N ILE A 64 -8.39 4.32 12.51
CA ILE A 64 -8.31 3.48 11.30
C ILE A 64 -8.39 2.02 11.71
N SER A 65 -9.28 1.29 11.07
CA SER A 65 -9.41 -0.16 11.21
C SER A 65 -9.37 -0.86 9.85
N PHE A 66 -9.34 -2.19 9.86
CA PHE A 66 -9.29 -3.01 8.66
C PHE A 66 -10.40 -4.05 8.64
N THR A 67 -10.90 -4.35 7.44
CA THR A 67 -11.73 -5.54 7.20
C THR A 67 -10.87 -6.80 7.20
N GLU A 68 -11.49 -7.97 7.11
CA GLU A 68 -10.79 -9.26 6.96
C GLU A 68 -9.87 -9.31 5.72
N SER A 69 -10.24 -8.61 4.66
CA SER A 69 -9.43 -8.49 3.43
C SER A 69 -8.49 -7.28 3.42
N TYR A 70 -8.27 -6.65 4.58
CA TYR A 70 -7.42 -5.48 4.75
C TYR A 70 -7.84 -4.23 3.96
N ALA A 71 -9.13 -4.07 3.68
CA ALA A 71 -9.66 -2.77 3.26
C ALA A 71 -9.67 -1.82 4.46
N MET A 72 -9.33 -0.55 4.23
CA MET A 72 -9.26 0.46 5.29
C MET A 72 -10.66 1.00 5.63
N ILE A 73 -10.88 1.24 6.91
CA ILE A 73 -12.08 1.89 7.44
C ILE A 73 -11.61 3.11 8.24
N PRO A 74 -11.97 4.35 7.86
CA PRO A 74 -12.83 4.73 6.72
C PRO A 74 -12.17 4.53 5.35
N ASP A 75 -12.98 4.42 4.29
CA ASP A 75 -12.53 4.26 2.89
C ASP A 75 -11.65 5.44 2.41
N ALA A 76 -11.85 6.63 2.97
CA ALA A 76 -11.05 7.83 2.70
C ALA A 76 -9.68 7.78 3.42
N SER A 77 -9.01 6.66 3.32
CA SER A 77 -7.69 6.42 3.93
C SER A 77 -6.73 5.87 2.91
N ILE A 78 -5.47 6.23 3.04
CA ILE A 78 -4.38 5.69 2.23
C ILE A 78 -3.20 5.35 3.12
N CYS A 79 -2.53 4.25 2.82
CA CYS A 79 -1.40 3.75 3.57
C CYS A 79 -0.38 3.14 2.60
N GLY A 80 0.89 3.44 2.79
CA GLY A 80 1.95 2.95 1.92
C GLY A 80 3.33 3.36 2.39
N PHE A 81 4.30 3.15 1.52
CA PHE A 81 5.69 3.54 1.71
C PHE A 81 6.03 4.77 0.88
N ILE A 82 7.09 5.45 1.25
CA ILE A 82 7.69 6.51 0.46
C ILE A 82 9.17 6.17 0.31
N PHE A 83 9.64 6.05 -0.93
CA PHE A 83 11.05 5.80 -1.25
C PHE A 83 11.65 7.00 -1.97
N PHE A 84 12.82 7.42 -1.51
CA PHE A 84 13.60 8.50 -2.08
C PHE A 84 14.93 7.93 -2.61
N HIS A 85 15.05 7.81 -3.90
CA HIS A 85 16.29 7.31 -4.52
C HIS A 85 16.35 7.74 -6.00
N PRO A 86 17.53 8.05 -6.55
CA PRO A 86 17.65 8.42 -7.97
C PRO A 86 17.08 7.38 -8.94
N SER A 87 17.19 6.10 -8.58
CA SER A 87 16.70 4.98 -9.41
C SER A 87 15.35 4.41 -8.94
N ALA A 88 14.65 5.08 -8.03
CA ALA A 88 13.34 4.60 -7.57
C ALA A 88 12.33 4.65 -8.71
N CYS A 89 11.60 3.57 -8.91
CA CYS A 89 10.54 3.45 -9.90
C CYS A 89 9.41 2.57 -9.35
N TYR A 90 8.23 2.65 -9.99
CA TYR A 90 7.11 1.76 -9.67
C TYR A 90 7.24 0.47 -10.46
N PRO A 91 7.55 -0.69 -9.83
CA PRO A 91 7.42 -1.97 -10.49
C PRO A 91 5.93 -2.31 -10.67
N GLU A 92 5.61 -3.04 -11.72
CA GLU A 92 4.29 -3.62 -11.90
C GLU A 92 4.39 -5.14 -11.79
N ILE A 93 3.80 -5.69 -10.72
CA ILE A 93 3.79 -7.13 -10.47
C ILE A 93 2.49 -7.68 -11.04
N ARG A 94 2.57 -8.30 -12.22
CA ARG A 94 1.41 -8.86 -12.93
C ARG A 94 1.24 -10.34 -12.73
N HIS A 95 2.33 -11.04 -12.43
CA HIS A 95 2.35 -12.48 -12.28
C HIS A 95 3.47 -12.90 -11.35
N ILE A 96 3.23 -13.94 -10.55
CA ILE A 96 4.23 -14.61 -9.71
C ILE A 96 4.16 -16.12 -9.96
N SER A 97 5.28 -16.82 -9.85
CA SER A 97 5.28 -18.28 -9.91
C SER A 97 4.66 -18.85 -8.64
N ARG A 98 4.22 -20.12 -8.72
CA ARG A 98 3.73 -20.84 -7.55
C ARG A 98 4.80 -20.94 -6.45
N GLU A 99 6.04 -21.14 -6.82
CA GLU A 99 7.17 -21.17 -5.87
C GLU A 99 7.33 -19.82 -5.13
N GLN A 100 7.26 -18.70 -5.87
CA GLN A 100 7.30 -17.35 -5.26
C GLN A 100 6.11 -17.12 -4.33
N PHE A 101 4.93 -17.56 -4.73
CA PHE A 101 3.72 -17.46 -3.91
C PHE A 101 3.87 -18.24 -2.59
N GLU A 102 4.34 -19.49 -2.66
CA GLU A 102 4.52 -20.36 -1.48
C GLU A 102 5.62 -19.84 -0.55
N ASP A 103 6.76 -19.39 -1.10
CA ASP A 103 7.86 -18.79 -0.33
C ASP A 103 7.39 -17.52 0.39
N TYR A 104 6.69 -16.63 -0.31
CA TYR A 104 6.18 -15.39 0.28
C TYR A 104 5.17 -15.67 1.39
N ALA A 105 4.19 -16.55 1.14
CA ALA A 105 3.19 -16.93 2.13
C ALA A 105 3.85 -17.53 3.39
N SER A 106 4.86 -18.39 3.21
CA SER A 106 5.63 -18.96 4.32
C SER A 106 6.34 -17.89 5.15
N ARG A 107 7.06 -16.98 4.50
CA ARG A 107 7.75 -15.86 5.19
C ARG A 107 6.80 -14.93 5.93
N ARG A 108 5.62 -14.72 5.39
CA ARG A 108 4.57 -13.90 6.01
C ARG A 108 3.77 -14.63 7.08
N GLY A 109 3.96 -15.95 7.26
CA GLY A 109 3.17 -16.76 8.19
C GLY A 109 1.70 -16.84 7.79
N MET A 110 1.38 -16.76 6.52
CA MET A 110 0.02 -16.86 5.99
C MET A 110 -0.37 -18.32 5.81
N ASP A 111 -1.60 -18.65 6.18
CA ASP A 111 -2.21 -19.89 5.73
C ASP A 111 -2.57 -19.82 4.23
N GLU A 112 -2.87 -20.98 3.64
CA GLU A 112 -3.18 -21.08 2.21
C GLU A 112 -4.41 -20.27 1.80
N GLY A 113 -5.42 -20.18 2.67
CA GLY A 113 -6.64 -19.41 2.42
C GLY A 113 -6.37 -17.92 2.33
N MET A 114 -5.62 -17.39 3.29
CA MET A 114 -5.21 -15.99 3.32
C MET A 114 -4.30 -15.65 2.13
N ALA A 115 -3.31 -16.48 1.86
CA ALA A 115 -2.40 -16.27 0.73
C ALA A 115 -3.16 -16.23 -0.61
N LYS A 116 -4.10 -17.15 -0.82
CA LYS A 116 -4.96 -17.16 -2.02
C LYS A 116 -5.87 -15.94 -2.10
N MET A 117 -6.44 -15.51 -0.98
CA MET A 117 -7.29 -14.31 -0.95
C MET A 117 -6.51 -13.05 -1.35
N LEU A 118 -5.28 -12.90 -0.87
CA LEU A 118 -4.49 -11.69 -1.08
C LEU A 118 -3.73 -11.70 -2.42
N LEU A 119 -3.19 -12.82 -2.83
CA LEU A 119 -2.23 -12.92 -3.94
C LEU A 119 -2.62 -13.93 -5.04
N GLY A 120 -3.71 -14.68 -4.86
CA GLY A 120 -4.12 -15.72 -5.81
C GLY A 120 -4.42 -15.20 -7.22
N HIS A 121 -4.76 -13.93 -7.35
CA HIS A 121 -4.99 -13.26 -8.64
C HIS A 121 -3.69 -13.03 -9.45
N LEU A 122 -2.52 -13.24 -8.84
CA LEU A 122 -1.22 -13.12 -9.49
C LEU A 122 -0.67 -14.47 -9.99
N LEU A 123 -1.31 -15.59 -9.65
CA LEU A 123 -0.97 -16.94 -10.14
C LEU A 123 -1.57 -17.15 -11.54
#